data_95313c5d054f808f68d742dab109184a
#
_entry.id   95313c5d054f808f68d742dab109184a
#
_cell.length_a   1.000
_cell.length_b   1.000
_cell.length_c   1.000
_cell.angle_alpha   90.00
_cell.angle_beta   90.00
_cell.angle_gamma   90.00
#
_symmetry.space_group_name_H-M   'P 1'
#
loop_
_entity.id
_entity.type
_entity.pdbx_description
1 polymer ?
#
loop_
_entity_poly.entity_id
_entity_poly.type
_entity_poly.pdbx_seq_one_letter_code
_entity_poly.pdbx_strand_id
1 'polypeptide(L)'
;MITYGMGVYWAKEAAHSFPGQIEILDLRTLNPIDWNAIVDSVKKHGRAFVLTEEPLLNSFAESLAGRISKECFSSLDAPVWTLGAANLPAVPLNVDLEKMMLPNAGKVEVAIRELLAY
;
A
#
# COMPACT_ATOMS: atom_id res chain seq x y z
N MET A 1 -5.58 -3.59 2.51
CA MET A 1 -4.59 -2.87 1.68
C MET A 1 -5.22 -1.60 1.15
N ILE A 2 -4.54 -0.48 1.27
CA ILE A 2 -5.04 0.86 0.94
C ILE A 2 -4.22 1.36 -0.24
N THR A 3 -4.87 1.73 -1.33
CA THR A 3 -4.17 2.10 -2.57
C THR A 3 -5.03 2.96 -3.50
N TYR A 4 -4.48 3.38 -4.61
CA TYR A 4 -5.12 4.18 -5.66
C TYR A 4 -4.39 4.01 -6.99
N GLY A 5 -5.01 4.42 -8.10
CA GLY A 5 -4.40 4.37 -9.43
C GLY A 5 -3.92 2.97 -9.84
N MET A 6 -2.71 2.86 -10.37
CA MET A 6 -2.11 1.56 -10.77
C MET A 6 -1.97 0.58 -9.62
N GLY A 7 -1.81 1.06 -8.39
CA GLY A 7 -1.73 0.20 -7.21
C GLY A 7 -2.91 -0.73 -7.04
N VAL A 8 -4.11 -0.32 -7.51
CA VAL A 8 -5.32 -1.17 -7.45
C VAL A 8 -5.17 -2.44 -8.29
N TYR A 9 -4.57 -2.33 -9.47
CA TYR A 9 -4.35 -3.47 -10.37
C TYR A 9 -3.32 -4.44 -9.79
N TRP A 10 -2.17 -3.93 -9.30
CA TRP A 10 -1.16 -4.75 -8.63
C TRP A 10 -1.69 -5.42 -7.36
N ALA A 11 -2.49 -4.70 -6.59
CA ALA A 11 -3.14 -5.22 -5.39
C ALA A 11 -4.09 -6.38 -5.70
N LYS A 12 -4.94 -6.23 -6.73
CA LYS A 12 -5.87 -7.27 -7.16
C LYS A 12 -5.14 -8.52 -7.65
N GLU A 13 -4.10 -8.35 -8.45
CA GLU A 13 -3.31 -9.46 -8.95
C GLU A 13 -2.61 -10.21 -7.80
N ALA A 14 -1.94 -9.49 -6.90
CA ALA A 14 -1.28 -10.09 -5.74
C ALA A 14 -2.26 -10.80 -4.79
N ALA A 15 -3.48 -10.26 -4.63
CA ALA A 15 -4.49 -10.82 -3.74
C ALA A 15 -4.96 -12.23 -4.16
N HIS A 16 -4.79 -12.63 -5.43
CA HIS A 16 -5.10 -13.99 -5.86
C HIS A 16 -4.31 -15.06 -5.11
N SER A 17 -3.11 -14.75 -4.63
CA SER A 17 -2.29 -15.64 -3.82
C SER A 17 -2.75 -15.76 -2.35
N PHE A 18 -3.73 -14.93 -1.94
CA PHE A 18 -4.23 -14.85 -0.56
C PHE A 18 -5.76 -14.85 -0.51
N PRO A 19 -6.44 -15.91 -0.99
CA PRO A 19 -7.89 -15.93 -1.11
C PRO A 19 -8.58 -15.67 0.23
N GLY A 20 -9.48 -14.68 0.24
CA GLY A 20 -10.26 -14.33 1.43
C GLY A 20 -9.50 -13.60 2.55
N GLN A 21 -8.20 -13.30 2.37
CA GLN A 21 -7.38 -12.69 3.41
C GLN A 21 -7.12 -11.18 3.20
N ILE A 22 -7.37 -10.66 2.00
CA ILE A 22 -7.02 -9.29 1.63
C ILE A 22 -8.27 -8.49 1.28
N GLU A 23 -8.48 -7.40 2.00
CA GLU A 23 -9.40 -6.33 1.61
C GLU A 23 -8.61 -5.24 0.88
N ILE A 24 -9.10 -4.79 -0.26
CA ILE A 24 -8.50 -3.70 -1.04
C ILE A 24 -9.42 -2.49 -0.95
N LEU A 25 -8.90 -1.41 -0.38
CA LEU A 25 -9.56 -0.12 -0.33
C LEU A 25 -8.96 0.79 -1.40
N ASP A 26 -9.72 0.99 -2.48
CA ASP A 26 -9.40 1.92 -3.56
C ASP A 26 -9.87 3.32 -3.17
N LEU A 27 -8.95 4.22 -2.89
CA LEU A 27 -9.26 5.55 -2.34
C LEU A 27 -10.00 6.46 -3.33
N ARG A 28 -9.82 6.27 -4.64
CA ARG A 28 -10.42 7.08 -5.71
C ARG A 28 -10.12 8.57 -5.62
N THR A 29 -10.21 9.15 -4.43
CA THR A 29 -9.99 10.57 -4.15
C THR A 29 -9.01 10.72 -3.00
N LEU A 30 -7.95 11.49 -3.18
CA LEU A 30 -6.92 11.74 -2.17
C LEU A 30 -7.20 13.01 -1.35
N ASN A 31 -7.93 13.96 -1.94
CA ASN A 31 -8.36 15.18 -1.27
C ASN A 31 -9.73 15.65 -1.81
N PRO A 32 -10.81 15.53 -1.01
CA PRO A 32 -10.82 14.98 0.35
C PRO A 32 -10.64 13.45 0.35
N ILE A 33 -9.92 12.95 1.37
CA ILE A 33 -9.79 11.50 1.57
C ILE A 33 -10.96 10.96 2.40
N ASP A 34 -11.44 9.76 2.09
CA ASP A 34 -12.41 9.05 2.93
C ASP A 34 -11.73 8.42 4.13
N TRP A 35 -11.47 9.25 5.14
CA TRP A 35 -10.79 8.83 6.35
C TRP A 35 -11.58 7.78 7.15
N ASN A 36 -12.89 7.89 7.17
CA ASN A 36 -13.74 6.94 7.89
C ASN A 36 -13.61 5.52 7.32
N ALA A 37 -13.64 5.38 5.99
CA ALA A 37 -13.44 4.08 5.33
C ALA A 37 -12.07 3.47 5.69
N ILE A 38 -11.02 4.29 5.76
CA ILE A 38 -9.69 3.83 6.16
C ILE A 38 -9.70 3.33 7.61
N VAL A 39 -10.23 4.11 8.53
CA VAL A 39 -10.29 3.76 9.96
C VAL A 39 -11.08 2.47 10.18
N ASP A 40 -12.22 2.33 9.51
CA ASP A 40 -13.08 1.14 9.63
C ASP A 40 -12.36 -0.11 9.11
N SER A 41 -11.67 0.00 7.96
CA SER A 41 -10.86 -1.09 7.41
C SER A 41 -9.70 -1.48 8.35
N VAL A 42 -8.99 -0.50 8.91
CA VAL A 42 -7.89 -0.77 9.85
C VAL A 42 -8.38 -1.44 11.12
N LYS A 43 -9.48 -0.96 11.70
CA LYS A 43 -10.09 -1.56 12.90
C LYS A 43 -10.56 -2.99 12.67
N LYS A 44 -11.08 -3.27 11.47
CA LYS A 44 -11.57 -4.60 11.09
C LYS A 44 -10.43 -5.62 10.99
N HIS A 45 -9.27 -5.19 10.46
CA HIS A 45 -8.19 -6.11 10.09
C HIS A 45 -7.00 -6.13 11.05
N GLY A 46 -6.79 -5.09 11.84
CA GLY A 46 -5.62 -4.95 12.71
C GLY A 46 -4.29 -4.77 11.97
N ARG A 47 -4.29 -4.82 10.65
CA ARG A 47 -3.11 -4.67 9.79
C ARG A 47 -3.41 -3.71 8.64
N ALA A 48 -2.47 -2.86 8.33
CA ALA A 48 -2.58 -1.88 7.24
C ALA A 48 -1.35 -1.92 6.34
N PHE A 49 -1.60 -1.86 5.03
CA PHE A 49 -0.57 -1.78 4.00
C PHE A 49 -0.96 -0.70 3.01
N VAL A 50 -0.12 0.32 2.85
CA VAL A 50 -0.33 1.42 1.91
C VAL A 50 0.57 1.22 0.69
N LEU A 51 -0.04 1.13 -0.49
CA LEU A 51 0.64 0.90 -1.76
C LEU A 51 0.46 2.13 -2.66
N THR A 52 1.57 2.60 -3.23
CA THR A 52 1.59 3.72 -4.18
C THR A 52 2.50 3.44 -5.38
N GLU A 53 2.29 4.13 -6.49
CA GLU A 53 3.18 4.11 -7.66
C GLU A 53 4.34 5.10 -7.54
N GLU A 54 4.17 6.18 -6.77
CA GLU A 54 5.19 7.20 -6.59
C GLU A 54 6.43 6.70 -5.83
N PRO A 55 7.59 7.37 -5.94
CA PRO A 55 8.72 7.12 -5.05
C PRO A 55 8.28 7.20 -3.60
N LEU A 56 8.67 6.20 -2.80
CA LEU A 56 8.11 6.03 -1.45
C LEU A 56 8.53 7.13 -0.50
N LEU A 57 9.78 7.58 -0.58
CA LEU A 57 10.33 8.58 0.34
C LEU A 57 9.59 9.91 0.26
N ASN A 58 9.06 10.38 1.39
CA ASN A 58 8.25 11.60 1.50
C ASN A 58 6.98 11.59 0.64
N SER A 59 6.45 10.40 0.36
CA SER A 59 5.26 10.22 -0.45
C SER A 59 3.96 10.48 0.31
N PHE A 60 2.86 10.60 -0.44
CA PHE A 60 1.52 10.55 0.14
C PHE A 60 1.29 9.26 0.93
N ALA A 61 1.82 8.12 0.46
CA ALA A 61 1.69 6.84 1.14
C ALA A 61 2.38 6.83 2.51
N GLU A 62 3.58 7.39 2.63
CA GLU A 62 4.26 7.53 3.93
C GLU A 62 3.50 8.47 4.87
N SER A 63 3.01 9.60 4.36
CA SER A 63 2.19 10.53 5.13
C SER A 63 0.91 9.87 5.65
N LEU A 64 0.23 9.11 4.79
CA LEU A 64 -0.96 8.35 5.16
C LEU A 64 -0.67 7.26 6.18
N ALA A 65 0.41 6.50 6.00
CA ALA A 65 0.86 5.48 6.94
C ALA A 65 1.18 6.08 8.32
N GLY A 66 1.83 7.23 8.35
CA GLY A 66 2.08 7.98 9.58
C GLY A 66 0.80 8.40 10.31
N ARG A 67 -0.20 8.87 9.57
CA ARG A 67 -1.51 9.22 10.13
C ARG A 67 -2.25 8.00 10.66
N ILE A 68 -2.27 6.90 9.92
CA ILE A 68 -2.87 5.62 10.36
C ILE A 68 -2.16 5.15 11.64
N SER A 69 -0.84 5.14 11.67
CA SER A 69 -0.06 4.72 12.83
C SER A 69 -0.36 5.55 14.07
N LYS A 70 -0.58 6.85 13.91
CA LYS A 70 -0.91 7.77 15.02
C LYS A 70 -2.35 7.60 15.49
N GLU A 71 -3.31 7.62 14.57
CA GLU A 71 -4.74 7.72 14.91
C GLU A 71 -5.38 6.34 15.15
N CYS A 72 -4.82 5.27 14.57
CA CYS A 72 -5.33 3.90 14.70
C CYS A 72 -4.41 2.99 15.53
N PHE A 73 -3.45 3.53 16.27
CA PHE A 73 -2.42 2.76 16.99
C PHE A 73 -2.99 1.62 17.83
N SER A 74 -4.05 1.89 18.60
CA SER A 74 -4.68 0.89 19.48
C SER A 74 -5.39 -0.25 18.76
N SER A 75 -5.59 -0.12 17.44
CA SER A 75 -6.24 -1.13 16.60
C SER A 75 -5.26 -1.89 15.72
N LEU A 76 -3.96 -1.58 15.79
CA LEU A 76 -2.92 -2.21 14.97
C LEU A 76 -2.24 -3.35 15.72
N ASP A 77 -2.13 -4.50 15.04
CA ASP A 77 -1.38 -5.68 15.49
C ASP A 77 0.04 -5.74 14.92
N ALA A 78 0.35 -4.85 13.95
CA ALA A 78 1.64 -4.75 13.27
C ALA A 78 1.91 -3.29 12.88
N PRO A 79 3.17 -2.92 12.59
CA PRO A 79 3.47 -1.64 11.94
C PRO A 79 2.69 -1.47 10.64
N VAL A 80 2.38 -0.23 10.27
CA VAL A 80 1.78 0.03 8.96
C VAL A 80 2.84 -0.20 7.88
N TRP A 81 2.56 -1.14 6.97
CA TRP A 81 3.45 -1.47 5.85
C TRP A 81 3.28 -0.48 4.72
N THR A 82 4.37 -0.18 4.02
CA THR A 82 4.33 0.72 2.85
C THR A 82 5.14 0.12 1.70
N LEU A 83 4.70 0.33 0.48
CA LEU A 83 5.43 0.01 -0.74
C LEU A 83 5.17 1.07 -1.80
N GLY A 84 6.20 1.55 -2.41
CA GLY A 84 6.20 2.48 -3.52
C GLY A 84 7.37 2.24 -4.46
N ALA A 85 7.55 3.11 -5.45
CA ALA A 85 8.70 3.05 -6.33
C ALA A 85 10.00 3.31 -5.55
N ALA A 86 11.10 2.79 -6.08
CA ALA A 86 12.43 3.10 -5.57
C ALA A 86 12.70 4.60 -5.68
N ASN A 87 13.40 5.15 -4.69
CA ASN A 87 13.75 6.57 -4.67
C ASN A 87 14.90 6.85 -5.64
N LEU A 88 14.58 7.02 -6.91
CA LEU A 88 15.49 7.32 -8.00
C LEU A 88 15.18 8.71 -8.58
N PRO A 89 16.17 9.38 -9.25
CA PRO A 89 15.99 10.75 -9.72
C PRO A 89 14.86 10.94 -10.74
N ALA A 90 14.56 9.93 -11.55
CA ALA A 90 13.49 9.97 -12.55
C ALA A 90 13.04 8.55 -12.90
N VAL A 91 11.78 8.42 -13.37
CA VAL A 91 11.29 7.16 -13.94
C VAL A 91 12.03 6.93 -15.29
N PRO A 92 12.74 5.80 -15.44
CA PRO A 92 13.45 5.50 -16.67
C PRO A 92 12.48 5.27 -17.84
N LEU A 93 12.88 5.69 -19.05
CA LEU A 93 12.15 5.38 -20.28
C LEU A 93 12.39 3.94 -20.75
N ASN A 94 13.44 3.29 -20.28
CA ASN A 94 13.74 1.90 -20.56
C ASN A 94 12.82 0.98 -19.73
N VAL A 95 12.13 0.06 -20.41
CA VAL A 95 11.13 -0.84 -19.79
C VAL A 95 11.72 -1.69 -18.67
N ASP A 96 12.94 -2.20 -18.83
CA ASP A 96 13.56 -3.07 -17.83
C ASP A 96 13.94 -2.29 -16.57
N LEU A 97 14.48 -1.09 -16.74
CA LEU A 97 14.80 -0.19 -15.62
C LEU A 97 13.53 0.31 -14.92
N GLU A 98 12.48 0.61 -15.68
CA GLU A 98 11.17 0.97 -15.11
C GLU A 98 10.59 -0.15 -14.24
N LYS A 99 10.64 -1.40 -14.70
CA LYS A 99 10.22 -2.58 -13.92
C LYS A 99 11.02 -2.77 -12.64
N MET A 100 12.30 -2.43 -12.65
CA MET A 100 13.13 -2.47 -11.44
C MET A 100 12.71 -1.41 -10.43
N MET A 101 12.34 -0.24 -10.90
CA MET A 101 11.95 0.92 -10.08
C MET A 101 10.54 0.79 -9.50
N LEU A 102 9.55 0.50 -10.36
CA LEU A 102 8.14 0.50 -9.98
C LEU A 102 7.76 -0.72 -9.12
N PRO A 103 6.74 -0.60 -8.27
CA PRO A 103 6.06 -1.76 -7.72
C PRO A 103 5.48 -2.63 -8.84
N ASN A 104 5.19 -3.86 -8.49
CA ASN A 104 4.45 -4.82 -9.33
C ASN A 104 3.77 -5.84 -8.42
N ALA A 105 2.91 -6.68 -8.97
CA ALA A 105 2.18 -7.68 -8.20
C ALA A 105 3.10 -8.60 -7.37
N GLY A 106 4.24 -9.01 -7.93
CA GLY A 106 5.21 -9.87 -7.22
C GLY A 106 5.83 -9.20 -5.99
N LYS A 107 6.21 -7.92 -6.10
CA LYS A 107 6.73 -7.15 -4.96
C LYS A 107 5.64 -6.92 -3.90
N VAL A 108 4.40 -6.69 -4.33
CA VAL A 108 3.25 -6.55 -3.44
C VAL A 108 2.99 -7.87 -2.70
N GLU A 109 3.04 -9.00 -3.39
CA GLU A 109 2.87 -10.34 -2.78
C GLU A 109 3.92 -10.61 -1.70
N VAL A 110 5.18 -10.28 -1.94
CA VAL A 110 6.25 -10.42 -0.94
C VAL A 110 5.93 -9.55 0.29
N ALA A 111 5.58 -8.29 0.10
CA ALA A 111 5.24 -7.39 1.20
C ALA A 111 4.02 -7.87 2.01
N ILE A 112 3.01 -8.44 1.34
CA ILE A 112 1.86 -9.05 2.02
C ILE A 112 2.29 -10.23 2.89
N ARG A 113 3.14 -11.13 2.36
CA ARG A 113 3.64 -12.28 3.13
C ARG A 113 4.40 -11.85 4.38
N GLU A 114 5.25 -10.84 4.27
CA GLU A 114 5.98 -10.28 5.40
C GLU A 114 5.04 -9.69 6.46
N LEU A 115 4.04 -8.91 6.04
CA LEU A 115 3.06 -8.34 6.96
C LEU A 115 2.19 -9.41 7.65
N LEU A 116 1.79 -10.45 6.92
CA LEU A 116 1.00 -11.55 7.49
C LEU A 116 1.81 -12.43 8.44
N ALA A 117 3.12 -12.51 8.26
CA ALA A 117 4.02 -13.26 9.14
C ALA A 117 4.39 -12.49 10.44
N TYR A 118 4.12 -11.20 10.46
CA TYR A 118 4.39 -10.36 11.63
C TYR A 118 3.46 -10.71 12.79
#